data_5008be1b35146e74314b352c2e6b5c96
#
_entry.id   5008be1b35146e74314b352c2e6b5c96
#
_cell.length_a   1.000
_cell.length_b   1.000
_cell.length_c   1.000
_cell.angle_alpha   90.00
_cell.angle_beta   90.00
_cell.angle_gamma   90.00
#
_symmetry.space_group_name_H-M   'P 1'
#
loop_
_entity.id
_entity.type
_entity.pdbx_description
1 polymer ?
#
loop_
_entity_poly.entity_id
_entity_poly.type
_entity_poly.pdbx_seq_one_letter_code
_entity_poly.pdbx_strand_id
1 'polypeptide(L)'
;ENTEEADKVAVRITEILSDKSFNFNPTELISIHQRLFSGVYKHAGKIRDYNIEKEEWVLKGDTVIYASYETIMDSLQYDFEQEKNFSYKDLSLEESIKHLCRFTSNIWQVHPFCEGNTRTTAVFIIKYLRTFGFDINDDVFAKHSWYFRNSLVRANYKKFDSNIFEDISFLERFFYNLLTDSKYELKNRYAHIDYDQSAKENDSKCNNCTLEEQAIINIIRSNPVIKQEEIANMINRSVRTVKTRMNEMQEKGLIARKNGKRNGEWVIL
;
A
#
# COMPACT_ATOMS: atom_id res chain seq x y z
N GLU A 1 -18.32 9.24 13.44
CA GLU A 1 -17.06 9.44 14.17
C GLU A 1 -17.09 10.80 14.86
N ASN A 2 -16.70 10.82 16.12
CA ASN A 2 -16.58 12.07 16.86
C ASN A 2 -15.36 12.82 16.29
N THR A 3 -15.50 14.10 15.94
CA THR A 3 -14.44 14.93 15.32
C THR A 3 -13.17 14.91 16.18
N GLU A 4 -13.30 14.93 17.52
CA GLU A 4 -12.17 14.84 18.46
C GLU A 4 -11.39 13.51 18.35
N GLU A 5 -12.08 12.40 18.09
CA GLU A 5 -11.44 11.10 17.85
C GLU A 5 -10.63 11.10 16.56
N ALA A 6 -11.21 11.61 15.47
CA ALA A 6 -10.57 11.71 14.18
C ALA A 6 -9.29 12.57 14.26
N ASP A 7 -9.36 13.72 14.92
CA ASP A 7 -8.22 14.63 15.11
C ASP A 7 -7.08 13.97 15.91
N LYS A 8 -7.42 13.30 17.02
CA LYS A 8 -6.42 12.56 17.83
C LYS A 8 -5.72 11.47 17.01
N VAL A 9 -6.47 10.72 16.21
CA VAL A 9 -5.89 9.65 15.38
C VAL A 9 -5.03 10.24 14.26
N ALA A 10 -5.42 11.34 13.63
CA ALA A 10 -4.63 12.01 12.60
C ALA A 10 -3.26 12.47 13.13
N VAL A 11 -3.22 13.08 14.32
CA VAL A 11 -1.95 13.47 14.98
C VAL A 11 -1.07 12.25 15.20
N ARG A 12 -1.62 11.15 15.70
CA ARG A 12 -0.88 9.90 15.95
C ARG A 12 -0.37 9.23 14.68
N ILE A 13 -1.12 9.29 13.59
CA ILE A 13 -0.62 8.84 12.28
C ILE A 13 0.67 9.59 11.94
N THR A 14 0.67 10.91 12.06
CA THR A 14 1.84 11.75 11.80
C THR A 14 3.02 11.38 12.71
N GLU A 15 2.79 11.19 14.01
CA GLU A 15 3.80 10.75 14.97
C GLU A 15 4.39 9.37 14.63
N ILE A 16 3.55 8.38 14.31
CA ILE A 16 3.98 7.04 13.94
C ILE A 16 4.77 7.07 12.64
N LEU A 17 4.35 7.87 11.67
CA LEU A 17 5.04 8.00 10.39
C LEU A 17 6.33 8.82 10.48
N SER A 18 6.50 9.66 11.49
CA SER A 18 7.77 10.35 11.77
C SER A 18 8.83 9.44 12.37
N ASP A 19 8.41 8.39 13.07
CA ASP A 19 9.27 7.34 13.61
C ASP A 19 9.77 6.42 12.48
N LYS A 20 11.09 6.41 12.24
CA LYS A 20 11.71 5.60 11.18
C LYS A 20 11.85 4.13 11.52
N SER A 21 11.68 3.75 12.81
CA SER A 21 11.73 2.36 13.22
C SER A 21 10.56 1.57 12.62
N PHE A 22 10.85 0.39 12.09
CA PHE A 22 9.84 -0.51 11.54
C PHE A 22 10.33 -1.95 11.58
N ASN A 23 9.49 -2.83 12.08
CA ASN A 23 9.72 -4.27 12.06
C ASN A 23 8.64 -4.95 11.22
N PHE A 24 9.05 -5.72 10.23
CA PHE A 24 8.10 -6.44 9.39
C PHE A 24 7.64 -7.74 10.07
N ASN A 25 6.64 -7.64 10.92
CA ASN A 25 6.00 -8.76 11.61
C ASN A 25 4.58 -8.41 12.10
N PRO A 26 3.75 -9.41 12.49
CA PRO A 26 2.41 -9.17 13.04
C PRO A 26 2.38 -8.30 14.30
N THR A 27 3.42 -8.37 15.14
CA THR A 27 3.51 -7.57 16.37
C THR A 27 3.59 -6.08 16.07
N GLU A 28 4.26 -5.70 14.98
CA GLU A 28 4.29 -4.31 14.53
C GLU A 28 2.89 -3.80 14.13
N LEU A 29 2.11 -4.61 13.42
CA LEU A 29 0.72 -4.28 13.07
C LEU A 29 -0.12 -4.03 14.35
N ILE A 30 0.04 -4.87 15.37
CA ILE A 30 -0.64 -4.74 16.68
C ILE A 30 -0.15 -3.48 17.41
N SER A 31 1.14 -3.22 17.40
CA SER A 31 1.74 -2.02 18.01
C SER A 31 1.24 -0.73 17.36
N ILE A 32 1.15 -0.70 16.04
CA ILE A 32 0.57 0.44 15.29
C ILE A 32 -0.88 0.67 15.73
N HIS A 33 -1.71 -0.38 15.78
CA HIS A 33 -3.09 -0.26 16.26
C HIS A 33 -3.14 0.29 17.70
N GLN A 34 -2.33 -0.22 18.60
CA GLN A 34 -2.26 0.26 19.98
C GLN A 34 -1.88 1.76 20.03
N ARG A 35 -0.87 2.18 19.29
CA ARG A 35 -0.42 3.58 19.24
C ARG A 35 -1.48 4.50 18.65
N LEU A 36 -2.17 4.07 17.60
CA LEU A 36 -3.24 4.86 16.95
C LEU A 36 -4.42 5.09 17.88
N PHE A 37 -4.84 4.07 18.63
CA PHE A 37 -6.13 4.07 19.31
C PHE A 37 -6.07 4.07 20.85
N SER A 38 -4.88 4.17 21.45
CA SER A 38 -4.72 4.28 22.91
C SER A 38 -5.50 5.48 23.45
N GLY A 39 -6.38 5.25 24.43
CA GLY A 39 -7.27 6.28 24.99
C GLY A 39 -8.40 6.74 24.04
N VAL A 40 -8.54 6.11 22.86
CA VAL A 40 -9.70 6.24 21.96
C VAL A 40 -10.56 5.00 22.12
N TYR A 41 -9.96 3.80 21.95
CA TYR A 41 -10.65 2.54 22.16
C TYR A 41 -10.12 1.81 23.39
N LYS A 42 -11.03 1.25 24.20
CA LYS A 42 -10.65 0.41 25.37
C LYS A 42 -9.88 -0.87 24.95
N HIS A 43 -10.05 -1.30 23.71
CA HIS A 43 -9.42 -2.47 23.12
C HIS A 43 -8.23 -2.14 22.21
N ALA A 44 -7.65 -0.95 22.33
CA ALA A 44 -6.48 -0.56 21.54
C ALA A 44 -5.34 -1.59 21.72
N GLY A 45 -4.82 -2.14 20.60
CA GLY A 45 -3.79 -3.17 20.59
C GLY A 45 -4.27 -4.58 20.98
N LYS A 46 -5.57 -4.79 21.23
CA LYS A 46 -6.10 -6.11 21.57
C LYS A 46 -6.73 -6.76 20.33
N ILE A 47 -6.33 -7.98 20.08
CA ILE A 47 -6.95 -8.83 19.08
C ILE A 47 -8.35 -9.21 19.58
N ARG A 48 -9.33 -9.20 18.67
CA ARG A 48 -10.71 -9.61 18.99
C ARG A 48 -10.77 -11.11 19.35
N ASP A 49 -11.66 -11.46 20.24
CA ASP A 49 -11.91 -12.80 20.75
C ASP A 49 -13.31 -13.34 20.35
N TYR A 50 -13.90 -12.75 19.29
CA TYR A 50 -15.18 -13.14 18.71
C TYR A 50 -15.19 -12.89 17.20
N ASN A 51 -16.09 -13.60 16.48
CA ASN A 51 -16.28 -13.39 15.05
C ASN A 51 -17.10 -12.10 14.83
N ILE A 52 -16.78 -11.38 13.75
CA ILE A 52 -17.43 -10.13 13.37
C ILE A 52 -18.00 -10.20 11.96
N GLU A 53 -19.07 -9.46 11.77
CA GLU A 53 -19.66 -9.15 10.49
C GLU A 53 -19.80 -7.64 10.38
N LYS A 54 -19.60 -7.08 9.19
CA LYS A 54 -19.75 -5.66 8.94
C LYS A 54 -20.48 -5.46 7.62
N GLU A 55 -21.63 -4.81 7.70
CA GLU A 55 -22.36 -4.41 6.50
C GLU A 55 -21.55 -3.39 5.69
N GLU A 56 -21.34 -3.69 4.41
CA GLU A 56 -20.57 -2.85 3.51
C GLU A 56 -21.48 -2.23 2.44
N TRP A 57 -21.44 -0.91 2.34
CA TRP A 57 -22.24 -0.16 1.38
C TRP A 57 -22.00 -0.63 -0.08
N VAL A 58 -20.75 -0.86 -0.47
CA VAL A 58 -20.40 -1.31 -1.83
C VAL A 58 -20.94 -2.70 -2.18
N LEU A 59 -21.35 -3.46 -1.16
CA LEU A 59 -21.93 -4.80 -1.26
C LEU A 59 -23.45 -4.81 -1.02
N LYS A 60 -24.12 -3.65 -1.02
CA LYS A 60 -25.56 -3.54 -0.68
C LYS A 60 -25.91 -4.05 0.72
N GLY A 61 -25.05 -3.84 1.68
CA GLY A 61 -25.22 -4.31 3.06
C GLY A 61 -24.78 -5.75 3.32
N ASP A 62 -24.26 -6.46 2.31
CA ASP A 62 -23.58 -7.74 2.53
C ASP A 62 -22.21 -7.55 3.17
N THR A 63 -21.55 -8.62 3.62
CA THR A 63 -20.31 -8.60 4.37
C THR A 63 -19.20 -9.38 3.70
N VAL A 64 -17.94 -9.01 4.00
CA VAL A 64 -16.77 -9.84 3.70
C VAL A 64 -16.66 -10.95 4.76
N ILE A 65 -16.21 -12.12 4.36
CA ILE A 65 -15.85 -13.20 5.30
C ILE A 65 -14.47 -12.87 5.89
N TYR A 66 -14.45 -12.50 7.18
CA TYR A 66 -13.22 -12.27 7.94
C TYR A 66 -12.69 -13.57 8.55
N ALA A 67 -11.42 -13.59 8.96
CA ALA A 67 -10.83 -14.75 9.65
C ALA A 67 -11.62 -15.08 10.94
N SER A 68 -11.72 -16.37 11.27
CA SER A 68 -12.20 -16.76 12.60
C SER A 68 -11.28 -16.19 13.67
N TYR A 69 -11.85 -15.72 14.79
CA TYR A 69 -11.05 -15.14 15.88
C TYR A 69 -10.00 -16.11 16.42
N GLU A 70 -10.27 -17.42 16.37
CA GLU A 70 -9.35 -18.48 16.79
C GLU A 70 -8.10 -18.59 15.92
N THR A 71 -8.16 -18.16 14.66
CA THR A 71 -7.08 -18.32 13.67
C THR A 71 -6.38 -17.01 13.31
N ILE A 72 -6.73 -15.89 13.94
CA ILE A 72 -6.20 -14.56 13.60
C ILE A 72 -4.67 -14.55 13.59
N MET A 73 -4.04 -15.03 14.68
CA MET A 73 -2.58 -14.98 14.78
C MET A 73 -1.91 -15.90 13.78
N ASP A 74 -2.42 -17.10 13.57
CA ASP A 74 -1.90 -18.07 12.62
C ASP A 74 -2.02 -17.52 11.18
N SER A 75 -3.16 -16.90 10.86
CA SER A 75 -3.38 -16.27 9.54
C SER A 75 -2.42 -15.11 9.30
N LEU A 76 -2.26 -14.22 10.28
CA LEU A 76 -1.30 -13.12 10.18
C LEU A 76 0.14 -13.66 10.03
N GLN A 77 0.54 -14.62 10.85
CA GLN A 77 1.87 -15.21 10.78
C GLN A 77 2.13 -15.82 9.40
N TYR A 78 1.15 -16.56 8.87
CA TYR A 78 1.24 -17.15 7.53
C TYR A 78 1.42 -16.08 6.45
N ASP A 79 0.57 -15.05 6.41
CA ASP A 79 0.65 -13.99 5.40
C ASP A 79 1.98 -13.22 5.46
N PHE A 80 2.46 -12.91 6.67
CA PHE A 80 3.73 -12.24 6.86
C PHE A 80 4.93 -13.11 6.45
N GLU A 81 4.87 -14.41 6.69
CA GLU A 81 5.93 -15.35 6.25
C GLU A 81 5.95 -15.51 4.73
N GLN A 82 4.77 -15.60 4.09
CA GLN A 82 4.68 -15.64 2.63
C GLN A 82 5.28 -14.38 2.02
N GLU A 83 4.94 -13.20 2.53
CA GLU A 83 5.47 -11.93 2.05
C GLU A 83 6.96 -11.79 2.30
N LYS A 84 7.46 -12.19 3.47
CA LYS A 84 8.89 -12.16 3.81
C LYS A 84 9.73 -13.05 2.89
N ASN A 85 9.19 -14.16 2.44
CA ASN A 85 9.84 -15.10 1.53
C ASN A 85 9.64 -14.75 0.05
N PHE A 86 8.79 -13.77 -0.26
CA PHE A 86 8.55 -13.33 -1.62
C PHE A 86 9.66 -12.40 -2.11
N SER A 87 10.03 -12.52 -3.37
CA SER A 87 11.05 -11.69 -4.00
C SER A 87 10.44 -10.79 -5.08
N TYR A 88 10.56 -9.49 -4.88
CA TYR A 88 10.22 -8.49 -5.91
C TYR A 88 11.29 -8.31 -6.99
N LYS A 89 12.40 -9.04 -6.86
CA LYS A 89 13.51 -8.95 -7.80
C LYS A 89 13.07 -9.41 -9.19
N ASP A 90 13.41 -8.61 -10.19
CA ASP A 90 13.15 -8.89 -11.61
C ASP A 90 11.67 -8.98 -12.01
N LEU A 91 10.73 -8.67 -11.12
CA LEU A 91 9.33 -8.53 -11.45
C LEU A 91 9.05 -7.15 -12.09
N SER A 92 8.11 -7.11 -13.03
CA SER A 92 7.55 -5.86 -13.52
C SER A 92 6.86 -5.09 -12.39
N LEU A 93 6.71 -3.78 -12.57
CA LEU A 93 5.97 -2.94 -11.63
C LEU A 93 4.52 -3.43 -11.47
N GLU A 94 3.89 -3.86 -12.56
CA GLU A 94 2.52 -4.41 -12.54
C GLU A 94 2.42 -5.65 -11.66
N GLU A 95 3.31 -6.62 -11.84
CA GLU A 95 3.35 -7.84 -11.02
C GLU A 95 3.63 -7.51 -9.55
N SER A 96 4.53 -6.57 -9.30
CA SER A 96 4.88 -6.11 -7.97
C SER A 96 3.69 -5.43 -7.27
N ILE A 97 2.99 -4.52 -7.95
CA ILE A 97 1.79 -3.85 -7.42
C ILE A 97 0.69 -4.86 -7.15
N LYS A 98 0.46 -5.80 -8.08
CA LYS A 98 -0.54 -6.85 -7.90
C LYS A 98 -0.25 -7.71 -6.68
N HIS A 99 1.02 -8.06 -6.44
CA HIS A 99 1.41 -8.81 -5.25
C HIS A 99 1.24 -7.98 -3.96
N LEU A 100 1.69 -6.72 -3.95
CA LEU A 100 1.49 -5.79 -2.83
C LEU A 100 0.01 -5.62 -2.47
N CYS A 101 -0.86 -5.52 -3.49
CA CYS A 101 -2.30 -5.45 -3.29
C CYS A 101 -2.85 -6.72 -2.63
N ARG A 102 -2.39 -7.90 -3.05
CA ARG A 102 -2.80 -9.18 -2.44
C ARG A 102 -2.37 -9.26 -0.99
N PHE A 103 -1.11 -8.97 -0.69
CA PHE A 103 -0.62 -8.95 0.69
C PHE A 103 -1.42 -7.97 1.56
N THR A 104 -1.63 -6.73 1.08
CA THR A 104 -2.41 -5.71 1.78
C THR A 104 -3.85 -6.18 2.04
N SER A 105 -4.46 -6.78 1.03
CA SER A 105 -5.82 -7.32 1.08
C SER A 105 -5.94 -8.46 2.09
N ASN A 106 -4.97 -9.40 2.11
CA ASN A 106 -4.96 -10.55 3.00
C ASN A 106 -4.87 -10.12 4.46
N ILE A 107 -3.89 -9.29 4.83
CA ILE A 107 -3.76 -8.82 6.22
C ILE A 107 -4.97 -8.01 6.69
N TRP A 108 -5.60 -7.25 5.78
CA TRP A 108 -6.84 -6.55 6.09
C TRP A 108 -8.01 -7.51 6.29
N GLN A 109 -8.13 -8.57 5.49
CA GLN A 109 -9.21 -9.57 5.60
C GLN A 109 -9.12 -10.37 6.91
N VAL A 110 -7.93 -10.61 7.43
CA VAL A 110 -7.79 -11.21 8.77
C VAL A 110 -8.58 -10.41 9.79
N HIS A 111 -8.63 -9.10 9.65
CA HIS A 111 -9.43 -8.16 10.46
C HIS A 111 -9.23 -8.38 11.96
N PRO A 112 -8.00 -8.26 12.47
CA PRO A 112 -7.65 -8.72 13.82
C PRO A 112 -8.28 -7.90 14.94
N PHE A 113 -8.76 -6.68 14.67
CA PHE A 113 -9.28 -5.77 15.68
C PHE A 113 -10.79 -5.56 15.55
N CYS A 114 -11.45 -5.18 16.64
CA CYS A 114 -12.87 -4.83 16.62
C CYS A 114 -13.14 -3.63 15.70
N GLU A 115 -12.28 -2.60 15.79
CA GLU A 115 -12.34 -1.37 15.00
C GLU A 115 -10.92 -0.95 14.55
N GLY A 116 -10.83 -0.02 13.60
CA GLY A 116 -9.55 0.60 13.20
C GLY A 116 -8.69 -0.22 12.24
N ASN A 117 -9.14 -1.37 11.75
CA ASN A 117 -8.36 -2.26 10.87
C ASN A 117 -7.86 -1.55 9.61
N THR A 118 -8.70 -0.79 8.90
CA THR A 118 -8.31 -0.10 7.65
C THR A 118 -7.23 0.96 7.90
N ARG A 119 -7.37 1.77 8.96
CA ARG A 119 -6.37 2.80 9.33
C ARG A 119 -5.04 2.17 9.74
N THR A 120 -5.09 1.09 10.51
CA THR A 120 -3.89 0.34 10.92
C THR A 120 -3.18 -0.28 9.72
N THR A 121 -3.93 -0.90 8.80
CA THR A 121 -3.38 -1.45 7.55
C THR A 121 -2.73 -0.36 6.72
N ALA A 122 -3.38 0.80 6.55
CA ALA A 122 -2.83 1.93 5.80
C ALA A 122 -1.48 2.39 6.36
N VAL A 123 -1.39 2.64 7.67
CA VAL A 123 -0.15 3.08 8.32
C VAL A 123 0.94 2.01 8.23
N PHE A 124 0.60 0.74 8.42
CA PHE A 124 1.53 -0.37 8.26
C PHE A 124 2.10 -0.42 6.84
N ILE A 125 1.24 -0.35 5.82
CA ILE A 125 1.64 -0.40 4.41
C ILE A 125 2.49 0.81 4.02
N ILE A 126 2.20 2.02 4.51
CA ILE A 126 3.07 3.19 4.30
C ILE A 126 4.49 2.90 4.82
N LYS A 127 4.61 2.42 6.07
CA LYS A 127 5.92 2.08 6.66
C LYS A 127 6.61 0.97 5.89
N TYR A 128 5.88 -0.05 5.46
CA TYR A 128 6.41 -1.14 4.65
C TYR A 128 6.94 -0.64 3.29
N LEU A 129 6.18 0.15 2.55
CA LEU A 129 6.60 0.73 1.27
C LEU A 129 7.82 1.64 1.39
N ARG A 130 7.98 2.33 2.52
CA ARG A 130 9.19 3.11 2.81
C ARG A 130 10.45 2.25 2.90
N THR A 131 10.34 0.97 3.25
CA THR A 131 11.49 0.04 3.23
C THR A 131 12.01 -0.24 1.83
N PHE A 132 11.18 -0.05 0.79
CA PHE A 132 11.57 -0.12 -0.62
C PHE A 132 12.12 1.21 -1.16
N GLY A 133 12.15 2.26 -0.36
CA GLY A 133 12.66 3.59 -0.74
C GLY A 133 11.59 4.56 -1.26
N PHE A 134 10.31 4.24 -1.14
CA PHE A 134 9.24 5.17 -1.46
C PHE A 134 9.07 6.22 -0.35
N ASP A 135 9.07 7.49 -0.73
CA ASP A 135 8.75 8.59 0.20
C ASP A 135 7.24 8.83 0.17
N ILE A 136 6.53 8.07 0.97
CA ILE A 136 5.06 8.10 1.04
C ILE A 136 4.65 8.65 2.41
N ASN A 137 3.71 9.60 2.36
CA ASN A 137 2.98 10.10 3.54
C ASN A 137 1.53 9.58 3.54
N ASP A 138 0.72 10.09 4.48
CA ASP A 138 -0.68 9.68 4.64
C ASP A 138 -1.66 10.40 3.69
N ASP A 139 -1.23 11.40 2.91
CA ASP A 139 -2.13 12.30 2.16
C ASP A 139 -3.08 11.55 1.22
N VAL A 140 -2.57 10.57 0.46
CA VAL A 140 -3.38 9.80 -0.48
C VAL A 140 -4.40 8.93 0.26
N PHE A 141 -3.99 8.31 1.37
CA PHE A 141 -4.87 7.50 2.21
C PHE A 141 -5.93 8.35 2.90
N ALA A 142 -5.58 9.50 3.46
CA ALA A 142 -6.51 10.42 4.08
C ALA A 142 -7.54 10.93 3.07
N LYS A 143 -7.08 11.40 1.89
CA LYS A 143 -7.94 11.92 0.83
C LYS A 143 -8.89 10.87 0.26
N HIS A 144 -8.47 9.63 0.15
CA HIS A 144 -9.19 8.53 -0.49
C HIS A 144 -9.47 7.36 0.46
N SER A 145 -9.65 7.63 1.76
CA SER A 145 -9.84 6.61 2.80
C SER A 145 -11.03 5.68 2.54
N TRP A 146 -12.15 6.22 2.09
CA TRP A 146 -13.32 5.45 1.69
C TRP A 146 -13.05 4.58 0.47
N TYR A 147 -12.34 5.11 -0.52
CA TYR A 147 -11.99 4.32 -1.71
C TYR A 147 -11.04 3.18 -1.33
N PHE A 148 -10.03 3.45 -0.51
CA PHE A 148 -9.11 2.41 -0.03
C PHE A 148 -9.86 1.29 0.72
N ARG A 149 -10.79 1.66 1.64
CA ARG A 149 -11.63 0.67 2.31
C ARG A 149 -12.48 -0.13 1.32
N ASN A 150 -13.18 0.54 0.43
CA ASN A 150 -14.07 -0.11 -0.53
C ASN A 150 -13.31 -1.01 -1.51
N SER A 151 -12.08 -0.64 -1.89
CA SER A 151 -11.21 -1.48 -2.72
C SER A 151 -10.77 -2.75 -1.99
N LEU A 152 -10.47 -2.68 -0.69
CA LEU A 152 -10.17 -3.85 0.15
C LEU A 152 -11.40 -4.76 0.30
N VAL A 153 -12.58 -4.20 0.49
CA VAL A 153 -13.84 -4.95 0.51
C VAL A 153 -14.04 -5.70 -0.82
N ARG A 154 -13.89 -5.02 -1.95
CA ARG A 154 -14.07 -5.64 -3.28
C ARG A 154 -13.01 -6.70 -3.60
N ALA A 155 -11.79 -6.54 -3.12
CA ALA A 155 -10.72 -7.51 -3.29
C ALA A 155 -10.97 -8.83 -2.52
N ASN A 156 -11.87 -8.83 -1.53
CA ASN A 156 -12.15 -9.96 -0.64
C ASN A 156 -13.60 -10.47 -0.70
N TYR A 157 -14.42 -9.93 -1.61
CA TYR A 157 -15.82 -10.32 -1.70
C TYR A 157 -16.11 -11.15 -2.95
N LYS A 158 -16.80 -12.28 -2.73
CA LYS A 158 -17.35 -13.12 -3.78
C LYS A 158 -18.74 -13.63 -3.40
N LYS A 159 -19.61 -13.74 -4.40
CA LYS A 159 -20.96 -14.28 -4.27
C LYS A 159 -21.30 -15.06 -5.54
N PHE A 160 -21.10 -16.35 -5.52
CA PHE A 160 -21.22 -17.21 -6.70
C PHE A 160 -22.65 -17.21 -7.28
N ASP A 161 -23.67 -17.22 -6.41
CA ASP A 161 -25.08 -17.19 -6.83
C ASP A 161 -25.45 -15.94 -7.64
N SER A 162 -24.71 -14.86 -7.44
CA SER A 162 -24.88 -13.58 -8.16
C SER A 162 -23.80 -13.34 -9.22
N ASN A 163 -22.94 -14.33 -9.49
CA ASN A 163 -21.80 -14.23 -10.40
C ASN A 163 -20.85 -13.05 -10.09
N ILE A 164 -20.65 -12.77 -8.78
CA ILE A 164 -19.75 -11.73 -8.29
C ILE A 164 -18.48 -12.39 -7.80
N PHE A 165 -17.33 -11.92 -8.30
CA PHE A 165 -15.99 -12.38 -7.93
C PHE A 165 -15.17 -11.28 -7.27
N GLU A 166 -14.10 -11.71 -6.59
CA GLU A 166 -13.11 -10.78 -6.04
C GLU A 166 -12.54 -9.89 -7.15
N ASP A 167 -12.49 -8.59 -6.90
CA ASP A 167 -11.95 -7.60 -7.85
C ASP A 167 -10.86 -6.75 -7.18
N ILE A 168 -9.61 -7.12 -7.43
CA ILE A 168 -8.45 -6.42 -6.88
C ILE A 168 -8.10 -5.15 -7.68
N SER A 169 -8.68 -4.95 -8.86
CA SER A 169 -8.33 -3.85 -9.76
C SER A 169 -8.52 -2.46 -9.15
N PHE A 170 -9.50 -2.30 -8.26
CA PHE A 170 -9.71 -1.03 -7.52
C PHE A 170 -8.53 -0.72 -6.59
N LEU A 171 -8.01 -1.75 -5.91
CA LEU A 171 -6.85 -1.60 -5.05
C LEU A 171 -5.58 -1.35 -5.86
N GLU A 172 -5.42 -2.02 -7.01
CA GLU A 172 -4.32 -1.76 -7.94
C GLU A 172 -4.30 -0.29 -8.41
N ARG A 173 -5.45 0.29 -8.80
CA ARG A 173 -5.54 1.71 -9.17
C ARG A 173 -5.11 2.66 -8.04
N PHE A 174 -5.49 2.34 -6.81
CA PHE A 174 -5.05 3.09 -5.63
C PHE A 174 -3.52 3.04 -5.48
N PHE A 175 -2.91 1.84 -5.60
CA PHE A 175 -1.46 1.67 -5.50
C PHE A 175 -0.71 2.29 -6.68
N TYR A 176 -1.25 2.26 -7.89
CA TYR A 176 -0.67 3.00 -9.01
C TYR A 176 -0.61 4.50 -8.72
N ASN A 177 -1.70 5.10 -8.24
CA ASN A 177 -1.71 6.52 -7.86
C ASN A 177 -0.77 6.82 -6.69
N LEU A 178 -0.55 5.86 -5.79
CA LEU A 178 0.33 6.01 -4.64
C LEU A 178 1.82 5.92 -5.02
N LEU A 179 2.18 5.03 -5.94
CA LEU A 179 3.57 4.68 -6.24
C LEU A 179 4.11 5.33 -7.52
N THR A 180 3.23 5.82 -8.39
CA THR A 180 3.57 6.40 -9.70
C THR A 180 2.90 7.75 -9.89
N ASP A 181 3.08 8.35 -11.08
CA ASP A 181 2.33 9.55 -11.49
C ASP A 181 0.96 9.25 -12.09
N SER A 182 0.48 8.04 -11.97
CA SER A 182 -0.84 7.67 -12.46
C SER A 182 -1.91 8.51 -11.76
N LYS A 183 -2.95 8.85 -12.52
CA LYS A 183 -4.06 9.69 -12.04
C LYS A 183 -5.39 8.97 -12.27
N TYR A 184 -5.45 7.70 -11.86
CA TYR A 184 -6.70 6.97 -11.91
C TYR A 184 -7.77 7.67 -11.09
N GLU A 185 -8.98 7.71 -11.63
CA GLU A 185 -10.12 8.28 -10.93
C GLU A 185 -10.60 7.33 -9.82
N LEU A 186 -10.42 7.74 -8.55
CA LEU A 186 -10.75 6.94 -7.39
C LEU A 186 -12.16 7.28 -6.87
N LYS A 187 -13.20 6.85 -7.63
CA LYS A 187 -14.60 7.06 -7.25
C LYS A 187 -15.19 5.83 -6.57
N ASN A 188 -15.73 6.01 -5.37
CA ASN A 188 -16.35 4.95 -4.58
C ASN A 188 -17.47 4.21 -5.31
N ARG A 189 -18.27 4.91 -6.11
CA ARG A 189 -19.37 4.31 -6.88
C ARG A 189 -18.92 3.22 -7.85
N TYR A 190 -17.67 3.29 -8.36
CA TYR A 190 -17.16 2.29 -9.29
C TYR A 190 -16.92 0.93 -8.62
N ALA A 191 -16.65 0.94 -7.31
CA ALA A 191 -16.48 -0.28 -6.51
C ALA A 191 -17.81 -0.93 -6.11
N HIS A 192 -18.95 -0.24 -6.28
CA HIS A 192 -20.26 -0.77 -5.92
C HIS A 192 -20.65 -1.94 -6.84
N ILE A 193 -21.20 -3.04 -6.28
CA ILE A 193 -21.50 -4.26 -7.03
C ILE A 193 -22.56 -4.09 -8.12
N ASP A 194 -23.43 -3.08 -8.02
CA ASP A 194 -24.43 -2.76 -9.05
C ASP A 194 -23.90 -1.77 -10.10
N TYR A 195 -22.65 -1.30 -9.99
CA TYR A 195 -22.12 -0.37 -10.96
C TYR A 195 -21.82 -1.09 -12.27
N ASP A 196 -22.47 -0.66 -13.36
CA ASP A 196 -22.21 -1.19 -14.69
C ASP A 196 -20.80 -0.76 -15.16
N GLN A 197 -19.91 -1.74 -15.28
CA GLN A 197 -18.52 -1.52 -15.69
C GLN A 197 -18.33 -1.49 -17.21
N SER A 198 -19.41 -1.46 -18.00
CA SER A 198 -19.33 -1.42 -19.48
C SER A 198 -18.59 -0.19 -20.05
N ALA A 199 -18.37 0.83 -19.21
CA ALA A 199 -17.62 2.06 -19.53
C ALA A 199 -16.21 2.07 -18.93
N LYS A 200 -15.51 0.92 -18.86
CA LYS A 200 -14.11 0.90 -18.40
C LYS A 200 -13.23 1.70 -19.36
N GLU A 201 -12.63 2.76 -18.84
CA GLU A 201 -11.56 3.47 -19.53
C GLU A 201 -10.37 2.52 -19.75
N ASN A 202 -9.83 2.53 -20.98
CA ASN A 202 -8.61 1.82 -21.31
C ASN A 202 -7.44 2.50 -20.58
N ASP A 203 -7.02 1.92 -19.48
CA ASP A 203 -5.88 2.38 -18.72
C ASP A 203 -4.59 2.03 -19.47
N SER A 204 -3.92 3.02 -20.03
CA SER A 204 -2.58 2.83 -20.60
C SER A 204 -1.57 2.64 -19.47
N LYS A 205 -1.17 1.40 -19.24
CA LYS A 205 -0.13 1.05 -18.26
C LYS A 205 1.24 1.27 -18.88
N CYS A 206 2.04 2.17 -18.33
CA CYS A 206 3.44 2.35 -18.69
C CYS A 206 4.30 1.52 -17.71
N ASN A 207 4.71 0.30 -18.10
CA ASN A 207 5.15 -0.72 -17.14
C ASN A 207 6.51 -1.37 -17.47
N ASN A 208 7.45 -0.64 -18.09
CA ASN A 208 8.77 -1.18 -18.40
C ASN A 208 9.80 -1.06 -17.25
N CYS A 209 9.37 -0.84 -16.01
CA CYS A 209 10.26 -0.71 -14.86
C CYS A 209 9.90 -1.70 -13.74
N THR A 210 10.87 -1.97 -12.86
CA THR A 210 10.68 -2.74 -11.62
C THR A 210 10.27 -1.82 -10.48
N LEU A 211 9.85 -2.39 -9.33
CA LEU A 211 9.51 -1.63 -8.13
C LEU A 211 10.69 -0.78 -7.62
N GLU A 212 11.90 -1.33 -7.64
CA GLU A 212 13.13 -0.62 -7.24
C GLU A 212 13.47 0.53 -8.22
N GLU A 213 13.31 0.30 -9.52
CA GLU A 213 13.49 1.33 -10.55
C GLU A 213 12.45 2.46 -10.39
N GLN A 214 11.20 2.13 -10.06
CA GLN A 214 10.17 3.14 -9.79
C GLN A 214 10.50 3.97 -8.54
N ALA A 215 11.02 3.37 -7.48
CA ALA A 215 11.47 4.10 -6.30
C ALA A 215 12.61 5.08 -6.67
N ILE A 216 13.59 4.65 -7.46
CA ILE A 216 14.69 5.51 -7.97
C ILE A 216 14.13 6.66 -8.84
N ILE A 217 13.17 6.39 -9.72
CA ILE A 217 12.50 7.42 -10.54
C ILE A 217 11.85 8.48 -9.65
N ASN A 218 11.13 8.08 -8.61
CA ASN A 218 10.48 9.00 -7.70
C ASN A 218 11.49 9.88 -6.94
N ILE A 219 12.61 9.29 -6.50
CA ILE A 219 13.71 10.00 -5.83
C ILE A 219 14.34 11.02 -6.79
N ILE A 220 14.64 10.63 -8.02
CA ILE A 220 15.19 11.53 -9.05
C ILE A 220 14.21 12.67 -9.35
N ARG A 221 12.91 12.39 -9.41
CA ARG A 221 11.88 13.41 -9.67
C ARG A 221 11.84 14.47 -8.59
N SER A 222 11.97 14.08 -7.33
CA SER A 222 12.02 15.03 -6.21
C SER A 222 13.34 15.79 -6.11
N ASN A 223 14.45 15.18 -6.55
CA ASN A 223 15.78 15.79 -6.55
C ASN A 223 16.63 15.33 -7.76
N PRO A 224 16.55 16.06 -8.90
CA PRO A 224 17.28 15.67 -10.12
C PRO A 224 18.81 15.69 -10.00
N VAL A 225 19.35 16.38 -9.01
CA VAL A 225 20.82 16.50 -8.80
C VAL A 225 21.36 15.52 -7.76
N ILE A 226 20.51 14.64 -7.25
CA ILE A 226 20.85 13.69 -6.18
C ILE A 226 22.03 12.79 -6.55
N LYS A 227 22.89 12.49 -5.57
CA LYS A 227 24.01 11.58 -5.74
C LYS A 227 23.58 10.13 -5.58
N GLN A 228 24.26 9.22 -6.29
CA GLN A 228 24.01 7.78 -6.21
C GLN A 228 24.20 7.20 -4.81
N GLU A 229 25.05 7.82 -3.98
CA GLU A 229 25.25 7.43 -2.59
C GLU A 229 24.02 7.77 -1.72
N GLU A 230 23.38 8.91 -1.97
CA GLU A 230 22.15 9.31 -1.29
C GLU A 230 20.96 8.40 -1.69
N ILE A 231 20.85 8.10 -3.00
CA ILE A 231 19.87 7.12 -3.49
C ILE A 231 20.07 5.77 -2.78
N ALA A 232 21.33 5.29 -2.71
CA ALA A 232 21.66 4.01 -2.06
C ALA A 232 21.20 3.96 -0.60
N ASN A 233 21.38 5.05 0.13
CA ASN A 233 20.91 5.16 1.52
C ASN A 233 19.37 5.14 1.60
N MET A 234 18.69 5.85 0.70
CA MET A 234 17.21 5.94 0.71
C MET A 234 16.54 4.60 0.40
N ILE A 235 17.09 3.83 -0.55
CA ILE A 235 16.53 2.52 -0.93
C ILE A 235 17.15 1.34 -0.16
N ASN A 236 18.02 1.63 0.82
CA ASN A 236 18.73 0.63 1.63
C ASN A 236 19.48 -0.40 0.79
N ARG A 237 20.29 0.07 -0.16
CA ARG A 237 21.13 -0.74 -1.06
C ARG A 237 22.58 -0.27 -1.03
N SER A 238 23.48 -1.13 -1.53
CA SER A 238 24.88 -0.70 -1.71
C SER A 238 24.99 0.31 -2.87
N VAL A 239 25.94 1.23 -2.80
CA VAL A 239 26.24 2.18 -3.88
C VAL A 239 26.57 1.46 -5.19
N ARG A 240 27.23 0.30 -5.10
CA ARG A 240 27.53 -0.55 -6.28
C ARG A 240 26.24 -1.04 -6.94
N THR A 241 25.30 -1.54 -6.17
CA THR A 241 23.99 -2.00 -6.67
C THR A 241 23.24 -0.87 -7.38
N VAL A 242 23.18 0.31 -6.75
CA VAL A 242 22.52 1.49 -7.33
C VAL A 242 23.18 1.91 -8.63
N LYS A 243 24.52 1.94 -8.70
CA LYS A 243 25.25 2.25 -9.95
C LYS A 243 24.91 1.27 -11.07
N THR A 244 24.89 -0.02 -10.79
CA THR A 244 24.51 -1.04 -11.75
C THR A 244 23.08 -0.84 -12.23
N ARG A 245 22.13 -0.68 -11.30
CA ARG A 245 20.73 -0.49 -11.62
C ARG A 245 20.48 0.79 -12.43
N MET A 246 21.11 1.91 -12.08
CA MET A 246 20.97 3.15 -12.83
C MET A 246 21.58 3.08 -14.24
N ASN A 247 22.64 2.28 -14.45
CA ASN A 247 23.15 2.02 -15.80
C ASN A 247 22.14 1.21 -16.63
N GLU A 248 21.56 0.15 -16.05
CA GLU A 248 20.50 -0.62 -16.69
C GLU A 248 19.28 0.27 -17.04
N MET A 249 18.88 1.18 -16.14
CA MET A 249 17.81 2.14 -16.40
C MET A 249 18.13 3.11 -17.55
N GLN A 250 19.39 3.51 -17.69
CA GLN A 250 19.82 4.32 -18.86
C GLN A 250 19.75 3.51 -20.15
N GLU A 251 20.19 2.24 -20.15
CA GLU A 251 20.10 1.34 -21.30
C GLU A 251 18.65 1.06 -21.70
N LYS A 252 17.74 0.96 -20.74
CA LYS A 252 16.29 0.85 -20.96
C LYS A 252 15.62 2.15 -21.43
N GLY A 253 16.32 3.28 -21.39
CA GLY A 253 15.77 4.58 -21.75
C GLY A 253 14.79 5.15 -20.70
N LEU A 254 14.89 4.74 -19.44
CA LEU A 254 14.06 5.25 -18.36
C LEU A 254 14.57 6.56 -17.79
N ILE A 255 15.90 6.72 -17.74
CA ILE A 255 16.59 7.92 -17.25
C ILE A 255 17.78 8.29 -18.12
N ALA A 256 18.18 9.55 -18.09
CA ALA A 256 19.41 10.03 -18.75
C ALA A 256 20.17 10.99 -17.85
N ARG A 257 21.48 11.15 -18.08
CA ARG A 257 22.30 12.16 -17.41
C ARG A 257 22.53 13.34 -18.35
N LYS A 258 22.15 14.54 -17.95
CA LYS A 258 22.46 15.81 -18.65
C LYS A 258 23.56 16.59 -17.95
N ASN A 259 24.23 17.49 -18.68
CA ASN A 259 25.22 18.47 -18.18
C ASN A 259 26.49 17.86 -17.56
N GLY A 260 26.87 16.62 -17.93
CA GLY A 260 28.16 15.99 -17.59
C GLY A 260 28.25 15.43 -16.16
N LYS A 261 29.45 14.96 -15.78
CA LYS A 261 29.64 14.19 -14.53
C LYS A 261 29.69 15.03 -13.26
N ARG A 262 30.14 16.30 -13.32
CA ARG A 262 30.33 17.15 -12.12
C ARG A 262 29.08 17.92 -11.71
N ASN A 263 28.38 18.54 -12.67
CA ASN A 263 27.20 19.36 -12.44
C ASN A 263 25.96 18.79 -13.15
N GLY A 264 25.96 17.50 -13.40
CA GLY A 264 24.90 16.88 -14.17
C GLY A 264 23.65 16.58 -13.33
N GLU A 265 22.54 16.64 -14.00
CA GLU A 265 21.22 16.28 -13.46
C GLU A 265 20.72 14.98 -14.12
N TRP A 266 19.91 14.26 -13.38
CA TRP A 266 19.17 13.12 -13.90
C TRP A 266 17.87 13.60 -14.54
N VAL A 267 17.53 13.05 -15.67
CA VAL A 267 16.30 13.34 -16.40
C VAL A 267 15.54 12.03 -16.60
N ILE A 268 14.27 12.06 -16.32
CA ILE A 268 13.34 10.96 -16.61
C ILE A 268 12.92 11.11 -18.08
N LEU A 269 12.96 10.01 -18.85
CA LEU A 269 12.67 10.00 -20.29
C LEU A 269 11.24 9.54 -20.57
#